data_42ed855006fdada531dd56fe6bac90b6
#
_entry.id   42ed855006fdada531dd56fe6bac90b6
#
_cell.length_a   1.000
_cell.length_b   1.000
_cell.length_c   1.000
_cell.angle_alpha   90.00
_cell.angle_beta   90.00
_cell.angle_gamma   90.00
#
_symmetry.space_group_name_H-M   'P 1'
#
loop_
_entity.id
_entity.type
_entity.pdbx_description
1 polymer ?
#
loop_
_entity_poly.entity_id
_entity_poly.type
_entity_poly.pdbx_seq_one_letter_code
_entity_poly.pdbx_strand_id
1 'polypeptide(L)'
;MSRLTFLYQMDLPHRAVAVYVYLYDRANKNGECWPSVSTLAKEIKLSQATVRRAIKDLRKVGLIETTQRYRSKGGTSTLLFKLKQK
;
A
#
# COMPACT_ATOMS: atom_id res chain seq x y z
N MET A 1 16.41 -9.29 13.75
CA MET A 1 14.99 -9.52 13.59
C MET A 1 14.35 -8.51 12.65
N SER A 2 13.52 -8.96 11.77
CA SER A 2 12.94 -8.06 10.80
C SER A 2 11.81 -7.23 11.41
N ARG A 3 11.75 -5.95 11.06
CA ARG A 3 10.65 -5.09 11.48
C ARG A 3 9.31 -5.54 10.93
N LEU A 4 9.35 -6.37 9.91
CA LEU A 4 8.13 -6.82 9.25
C LEU A 4 7.67 -8.17 9.77
N THR A 5 8.31 -8.68 10.82
CA THR A 5 7.91 -9.96 11.40
C THR A 5 6.45 -9.97 11.80
N PHE A 6 5.95 -8.83 12.28
CA PHE A 6 4.55 -8.76 12.71
C PHE A 6 3.57 -9.08 11.59
N LEU A 7 3.97 -8.86 10.34
CA LEU A 7 3.10 -9.16 9.20
C LEU A 7 2.80 -10.64 9.09
N TYR A 8 3.76 -11.46 9.44
CA TYR A 8 3.60 -12.90 9.34
C TYR A 8 2.79 -13.45 10.50
N GLN A 9 2.64 -12.68 11.55
CA GLN A 9 1.83 -13.06 12.69
C GLN A 9 0.38 -12.60 12.53
N MET A 10 0.13 -11.71 11.59
CA MET A 10 -1.22 -11.27 11.31
C MET A 10 -1.84 -12.18 10.27
N ASP A 11 -3.13 -12.33 10.38
CA ASP A 11 -3.88 -13.17 9.44
C ASP A 11 -4.18 -12.37 8.17
N LEU A 12 -3.15 -12.14 7.38
CA LEU A 12 -3.27 -11.36 6.15
C LEU A 12 -3.02 -12.23 4.94
N PRO A 13 -3.75 -11.99 3.85
CA PRO A 13 -3.45 -12.70 2.61
C PRO A 13 -2.09 -12.27 2.06
N HIS A 14 -1.48 -13.14 1.29
CA HIS A 14 -0.17 -12.86 0.70
C HIS A 14 -0.15 -11.59 -0.11
N ARG A 15 -1.24 -11.30 -0.82
CA ARG A 15 -1.31 -10.08 -1.63
C ARG A 15 -1.16 -8.83 -0.76
N ALA A 16 -1.74 -8.85 0.43
CA ALA A 16 -1.64 -7.70 1.33
C ALA A 16 -0.22 -7.55 1.86
N VAL A 17 0.41 -8.66 2.20
CA VAL A 17 1.80 -8.63 2.66
C VAL A 17 2.70 -8.08 1.56
N ALA A 18 2.53 -8.54 0.34
CA ALA A 18 3.35 -8.08 -0.78
C ALA A 18 3.21 -6.58 -1.01
N VAL A 19 1.99 -6.08 -0.97
CA VAL A 19 1.75 -4.66 -1.16
C VAL A 19 2.36 -3.85 -0.01
N TYR A 20 2.18 -4.31 1.21
CA TYR A 20 2.72 -3.59 2.36
C TYR A 20 4.26 -3.51 2.30
N VAL A 21 4.91 -4.62 1.98
CA VAL A 21 6.37 -4.64 1.89
C VAL A 21 6.85 -3.67 0.81
N TYR A 22 6.17 -3.65 -0.32
CA TYR A 22 6.52 -2.72 -1.38
C TYR A 22 6.38 -1.27 -0.94
N LEU A 23 5.26 -0.96 -0.30
CA LEU A 23 5.01 0.41 0.17
C LEU A 23 6.03 0.80 1.24
N TYR A 24 6.34 -0.11 2.12
CA TYR A 24 7.32 0.12 3.17
C TYR A 24 8.68 0.47 2.57
N ASP A 25 9.07 -0.27 1.55
CA ASP A 25 10.35 -0.05 0.88
C ASP A 25 10.40 1.31 0.16
N ARG A 26 9.26 1.76 -0.33
CA ARG A 26 9.18 3.01 -1.09
C ARG A 26 8.86 4.23 -0.23
N ALA A 27 8.45 4.01 1.01
CA ALA A 27 8.03 5.10 1.85
C ALA A 27 9.21 5.99 2.26
N ASN A 28 8.94 7.27 2.40
CA ASN A 28 9.95 8.22 2.84
C ASN A 28 10.05 8.17 4.37
N LYS A 29 10.77 9.11 4.96
CA LYS A 29 10.94 9.16 6.41
C LYS A 29 9.62 9.26 7.15
N ASN A 30 8.64 9.87 6.55
CA ASN A 30 7.34 10.07 7.17
C ASN A 30 6.41 8.88 6.99
N GLY A 31 6.90 7.83 6.34
CA GLY A 31 6.07 6.68 6.07
C GLY A 31 5.08 6.91 4.96
N GLU A 32 5.38 7.81 4.05
CA GLU A 32 4.46 8.17 2.97
C GLU A 32 5.02 7.81 1.61
N CYS A 33 4.17 7.34 0.75
CA CYS A 33 4.52 7.09 -0.64
C CYS A 33 3.24 7.17 -1.48
N TRP A 34 3.41 7.35 -2.76
CA TRP A 34 2.24 7.50 -3.63
C TRP A 34 2.42 6.88 -5.02
N PRO A 35 2.76 5.62 -5.08
CA PRO A 35 2.79 4.93 -6.37
C PRO A 35 1.37 4.72 -6.87
N SER A 36 1.19 4.66 -8.17
CA SER A 36 -0.12 4.37 -8.72
C SER A 36 -0.40 2.87 -8.58
N VAL A 37 -1.68 2.53 -8.59
CA VAL A 37 -2.09 1.12 -8.55
C VAL A 37 -1.49 0.36 -9.72
N SER A 38 -1.45 1.00 -10.87
CA SER A 38 -0.86 0.40 -12.07
C SER A 38 0.61 0.07 -11.86
N THR A 39 1.36 1.00 -11.27
CA THR A 39 2.77 0.77 -10.98
C THR A 39 2.94 -0.35 -9.95
N LEU A 40 2.14 -0.33 -8.89
CA LEU A 40 2.19 -1.39 -7.89
C LEU A 40 1.97 -2.75 -8.52
N ALA A 41 0.90 -2.86 -9.31
CA ALA A 41 0.55 -4.13 -9.93
C ALA A 41 1.68 -4.66 -10.79
N LYS A 42 2.29 -3.77 -11.55
CA LYS A 42 3.36 -4.14 -12.44
C LYS A 42 4.59 -4.60 -11.66
N GLU A 43 4.93 -3.87 -10.61
CA GLU A 43 6.15 -4.14 -9.85
C GLU A 43 6.06 -5.44 -9.05
N ILE A 44 4.91 -5.71 -8.48
CA ILE A 44 4.75 -6.91 -7.68
C ILE A 44 4.06 -8.04 -8.43
N LYS A 45 3.84 -7.82 -9.72
CA LYS A 45 3.31 -8.87 -10.62
C LYS A 45 1.95 -9.40 -10.20
N LEU A 46 1.09 -8.48 -9.80
CA LEU A 46 -0.30 -8.81 -9.48
C LEU A 46 -1.21 -7.98 -10.37
N SER A 47 -2.45 -8.41 -10.50
CA SER A 47 -3.42 -7.61 -11.24
C SER A 47 -3.80 -6.38 -10.44
N GLN A 48 -4.28 -5.36 -11.13
CA GLN A 48 -4.73 -4.15 -10.45
C GLN A 48 -5.88 -4.44 -9.49
N ALA A 49 -6.77 -5.34 -9.88
CA ALA A 49 -7.87 -5.72 -9.01
C ALA A 49 -7.35 -6.34 -7.71
N THR A 50 -6.35 -7.19 -7.82
CA THR A 50 -5.74 -7.82 -6.65
C THR A 50 -5.07 -6.79 -5.76
N VAL A 51 -4.36 -5.82 -6.38
CA VAL A 51 -3.72 -4.74 -5.63
C VAL A 51 -4.75 -3.93 -4.86
N ARG A 52 -5.86 -3.60 -5.50
CA ARG A 52 -6.92 -2.84 -4.84
C ARG A 52 -7.48 -3.59 -3.64
N ARG A 53 -7.67 -4.89 -3.78
CA ARG A 53 -8.14 -5.72 -2.67
C ARG A 53 -7.13 -5.75 -1.53
N ALA A 54 -5.85 -5.84 -1.89
CA ALA A 54 -4.79 -5.84 -0.89
C ALA A 54 -4.77 -4.52 -0.11
N ILE A 55 -4.92 -3.41 -0.82
CA ILE A 55 -4.97 -2.10 -0.18
C ILE A 55 -6.13 -2.04 0.79
N LYS A 56 -7.27 -2.54 0.37
CA LYS A 56 -8.45 -2.57 1.22
C LYS A 56 -8.21 -3.41 2.46
N ASP A 57 -7.57 -4.57 2.30
CA ASP A 57 -7.24 -5.42 3.44
C ASP A 57 -6.34 -4.69 4.43
N LEU A 58 -5.33 -3.99 3.93
CA LEU A 58 -4.39 -3.28 4.79
C LEU A 58 -5.06 -2.12 5.52
N ARG A 59 -5.95 -1.43 4.84
CA ARG A 59 -6.72 -0.34 5.47
C ARG A 59 -7.63 -0.88 6.56
N LYS A 60 -8.23 -2.01 6.31
CA LYS A 60 -9.15 -2.62 7.24
C LYS A 60 -8.48 -2.99 8.56
N VAL A 61 -7.26 -3.48 8.49
CA VAL A 61 -6.52 -3.84 9.70
C VAL A 61 -5.74 -2.67 10.29
N GLY A 62 -5.78 -1.51 9.63
CA GLY A 62 -5.15 -0.32 10.16
C GLY A 62 -3.66 -0.20 9.96
N LEU A 63 -3.11 -0.94 9.01
CA LEU A 63 -1.68 -0.85 8.73
C LEU A 63 -1.33 0.31 7.82
N ILE A 64 -2.26 0.76 7.02
CA ILE A 64 -2.04 1.92 6.15
C ILE A 64 -3.27 2.80 6.14
N GLU A 65 -3.05 4.05 5.76
CA GLU A 65 -4.12 4.98 5.45
C GLU A 65 -3.93 5.43 4.03
N THR A 66 -5.02 5.71 3.35
CA THR A 66 -4.95 6.25 2.00
C THR A 66 -5.71 7.56 1.95
N THR A 67 -5.15 8.51 1.21
CA THR A 67 -5.79 9.79 0.97
C THR A 67 -5.78 10.02 -0.53
N GLN A 68 -6.94 10.35 -1.06
CA GLN A 68 -7.05 10.60 -2.48
C GLN A 68 -6.75 12.06 -2.76
N ARG A 69 -5.88 12.31 -3.70
CA ARG A 69 -5.57 13.66 -4.12
C ARG A 69 -6.15 13.88 -5.50
N TYR A 70 -6.91 14.94 -5.63
CA TYR A 70 -7.48 15.30 -6.92
C TYR A 70 -6.77 16.50 -7.47
N ARG A 71 -6.52 16.46 -8.76
CA ARG A 71 -6.03 17.62 -9.45
C ARG A 71 -7.21 18.36 -10.05
N SER A 72 -7.14 19.67 -9.99
CA SER A 72 -8.23 20.50 -10.48
C SER A 72 -8.44 20.36 -11.97
N LYS A 73 -7.46 19.93 -12.70
CA LYS A 73 -7.63 19.78 -14.13
C LYS A 73 -7.77 18.33 -14.51
N GLY A 74 -8.94 17.83 -14.28
CA GLY A 74 -9.40 16.58 -14.79
C GLY A 74 -8.37 15.48 -14.83
N GLY A 75 -7.54 15.53 -13.98
CA GLY A 75 -6.50 14.63 -14.05
C GLY A 75 -6.80 13.37 -13.36
N THR A 76 -5.81 12.64 -13.26
CA THR A 76 -5.78 11.42 -12.53
C THR A 76 -5.72 11.72 -11.06
N SER A 77 -6.44 10.98 -10.30
CA SER A 77 -6.31 11.03 -8.85
C SER A 77 -5.15 10.11 -8.46
N THR A 78 -4.38 10.57 -7.49
CA THR A 78 -3.27 9.79 -6.97
C THR A 78 -3.54 9.48 -5.53
N LEU A 79 -3.30 8.24 -5.15
CA LEU A 79 -3.47 7.84 -3.76
C LEU A 79 -2.17 8.08 -3.01
N LEU A 80 -2.29 8.74 -1.89
CA LEU A 80 -1.19 8.86 -0.95
C LEU A 80 -1.34 7.74 0.06
N PHE A 81 -0.32 6.93 0.19
CA PHE A 81 -0.31 5.85 1.17
C PHE A 81 0.52 6.26 2.36
N LYS A 82 -0.06 6.20 3.52
CA LYS A 82 0.66 6.50 4.74
C LYS A 82 0.71 5.24 5.60
N LEU A 83 1.91 4.77 5.85
CA LEU A 83 2.09 3.57 6.64
C LEU A 83 1.94 3.88 8.11
N LYS A 84 1.16 3.06 8.77
CA LYS A 84 0.97 3.18 10.21
C LYS A 84 1.82 2.13 10.88
N GLN A 85 2.97 2.54 11.28
CA GLN A 85 3.90 1.66 11.92
C GLN A 85 3.76 1.72 13.41
N LYS A 86 3.92 0.62 14.02
CA LYS A 86 3.88 0.60 15.47
C LYS A 86 5.26 0.71 16.02
#